data_f8e9a8298569c3b745fc4d684ffaf0cd
#
_entry.id   f8e9a8298569c3b745fc4d684ffaf0cd
#
_cell.length_a   1.000
_cell.length_b   1.000
_cell.length_c   1.000
_cell.angle_alpha   90.00
_cell.angle_beta   90.00
_cell.angle_gamma   90.00
#
_symmetry.space_group_name_H-M   'P 1'
#
loop_
_entity.id
_entity.type
_entity.pdbx_description
1 polymer ?
#
loop_
_entity_poly.entity_id
_entity_poly.type
_entity_poly.pdbx_seq_one_letter_code
_entity_poly.pdbx_strand_id
1 'polypeptide(L)'
;MGELPNHTYDRIRQLCAEGDELADSERFADAIGKYRAAWDLLPEPRTQWEAATWILGAIGDASFLGGDFGSGRDALTEAMHCPDAIGNPFLHLRLGQCQLELGNHARAADELARAYMSEGYDLFADEDPKYFQFLKTQLEPPPGGWEDE
;
A
#
# COMPACT_ATOMS: atom_id res chain seq x y z
N MET A 1 -7.88 23.35 10.17
CA MET A 1 -7.18 23.09 8.92
C MET A 1 -8.16 23.22 7.77
N GLY A 2 -7.76 23.88 6.69
CA GLY A 2 -8.61 24.07 5.52
C GLY A 2 -8.65 22.89 4.58
N GLU A 3 -9.51 22.99 3.60
CA GLU A 3 -9.58 22.04 2.51
C GLU A 3 -8.60 22.42 1.42
N LEU A 4 -8.22 21.45 0.57
CA LEU A 4 -7.42 21.75 -0.60
C LEU A 4 -8.21 22.62 -1.58
N PRO A 5 -7.58 23.64 -2.20
CA PRO A 5 -8.24 24.39 -3.28
C PRO A 5 -8.71 23.42 -4.38
N ASN A 6 -9.87 23.71 -4.96
CA ASN A 6 -10.46 22.82 -5.97
C ASN A 6 -9.52 22.52 -7.14
N HIS A 7 -8.81 23.52 -7.66
CA HIS A 7 -7.90 23.30 -8.80
C HIS A 7 -6.71 22.41 -8.41
N THR A 8 -6.21 22.52 -7.17
CA THR A 8 -5.15 21.67 -6.67
C THR A 8 -5.63 20.22 -6.53
N TYR A 9 -6.80 20.04 -5.94
CA TYR A 9 -7.42 18.72 -5.78
C TYR A 9 -7.65 18.05 -7.13
N ASP A 10 -8.20 18.79 -8.09
CA ASP A 10 -8.46 18.26 -9.43
C ASP A 10 -7.17 17.86 -10.15
N ARG A 11 -6.11 18.66 -9.99
CA ARG A 11 -4.81 18.35 -10.60
C ARG A 11 -4.19 17.11 -9.99
N ILE A 12 -4.29 16.95 -8.65
CA ILE A 12 -3.82 15.76 -7.97
C ILE A 12 -4.57 14.53 -8.50
N ARG A 13 -5.89 14.60 -8.61
CA ARG A 13 -6.68 13.49 -9.13
C ARG A 13 -6.31 13.13 -10.56
N GLN A 14 -6.06 14.14 -11.39
CA GLN A 14 -5.64 13.92 -12.78
C GLN A 14 -4.29 13.19 -12.84
N LEU A 15 -3.32 13.64 -12.04
CA LEU A 15 -2.00 13.02 -12.00
C LEU A 15 -2.07 11.58 -11.50
N CYS A 16 -2.88 11.34 -10.48
CA CYS A 16 -3.08 9.98 -9.97
C CYS A 16 -3.73 9.07 -11.01
N ALA A 17 -4.71 9.59 -11.76
CA ALA A 17 -5.35 8.82 -12.83
C ALA A 17 -4.35 8.48 -13.95
N GLU A 18 -3.49 9.44 -14.34
CA GLU A 18 -2.44 9.19 -15.31
C GLU A 18 -1.44 8.15 -14.81
N GLY A 19 -1.09 8.22 -13.53
CA GLY A 19 -0.25 7.23 -12.89
C GLY A 19 -0.89 5.83 -12.89
N ASP A 20 -2.18 5.75 -12.58
CA ASP A 20 -2.91 4.49 -12.58
C ASP A 20 -2.91 3.82 -13.96
N GLU A 21 -3.09 4.60 -15.03
CA GLU A 21 -3.02 4.09 -16.39
C GLU A 21 -1.64 3.54 -16.73
N LEU A 22 -0.59 4.24 -16.30
CA LEU A 22 0.78 3.78 -16.49
C LEU A 22 1.05 2.49 -15.71
N ALA A 23 0.56 2.40 -14.47
CA ALA A 23 0.70 1.21 -13.66
C ALA A 23 -0.03 0.02 -14.27
N ASP A 24 -1.22 0.24 -14.83
CA ASP A 24 -1.98 -0.81 -15.52
C ASP A 24 -1.23 -1.34 -16.74
N SER A 25 -0.37 -0.53 -17.33
CA SER A 25 0.50 -0.91 -18.44
C SER A 25 1.86 -1.43 -17.96
N GLU A 26 2.01 -1.66 -16.67
CA GLU A 26 3.24 -2.12 -16.02
C GLU A 26 4.42 -1.15 -16.17
N ARG A 27 4.13 0.13 -16.42
CA ARG A 27 5.14 1.19 -16.46
C ARG A 27 5.26 1.83 -15.08
N PHE A 28 5.77 1.05 -14.14
CA PHE A 28 5.74 1.42 -12.71
C PHE A 28 6.58 2.65 -12.38
N ALA A 29 7.78 2.78 -12.96
CA ALA A 29 8.61 3.95 -12.71
C ALA A 29 7.95 5.24 -13.19
N ASP A 30 7.30 5.19 -14.37
CA ASP A 30 6.58 6.34 -14.92
C ASP A 30 5.35 6.67 -14.07
N ALA A 31 4.63 5.62 -13.60
CA ALA A 31 3.49 5.79 -12.71
C ALA A 31 3.92 6.51 -11.42
N ILE A 32 4.99 6.06 -10.81
CA ILE A 32 5.53 6.68 -9.59
C ILE A 32 5.88 8.15 -9.83
N GLY A 33 6.43 8.47 -11.00
CA GLY A 33 6.70 9.87 -11.37
C GLY A 33 5.45 10.74 -11.33
N LYS A 34 4.32 10.22 -11.82
CA LYS A 34 3.04 10.94 -11.75
C LYS A 34 2.54 11.09 -10.32
N TYR A 35 2.64 10.02 -9.52
CA TYR A 35 2.22 10.09 -8.12
C TYR A 35 3.09 11.08 -7.33
N ARG A 36 4.39 11.13 -7.59
CA ARG A 36 5.29 12.09 -6.93
C ARG A 36 4.96 13.52 -7.33
N ALA A 37 4.59 13.76 -8.58
CA ALA A 37 4.14 15.07 -9.02
C ALA A 37 2.88 15.50 -8.27
N ALA A 38 1.96 14.55 -8.02
CA ALA A 38 0.77 14.82 -7.21
C ALA A 38 1.15 15.13 -5.76
N TRP A 39 2.08 14.37 -5.20
CA TRP A 39 2.59 14.59 -3.84
C TRP A 39 3.14 16.00 -3.67
N ASP A 40 3.91 16.47 -4.66
CA ASP A 40 4.54 17.79 -4.60
C ASP A 40 3.53 18.94 -4.59
N LEU A 41 2.29 18.69 -5.02
CA LEU A 41 1.23 19.70 -4.99
C LEU A 41 0.56 19.82 -3.62
N LEU A 42 0.78 18.86 -2.71
CA LEU A 42 0.18 18.92 -1.38
C LEU A 42 0.86 19.99 -0.53
N PRO A 43 0.06 20.89 0.11
CA PRO A 43 0.62 21.87 1.05
C PRO A 43 1.19 21.19 2.29
N GLU A 44 2.26 21.76 2.83
CA GLU A 44 2.86 21.28 4.08
C GLU A 44 1.94 21.54 5.29
N PRO A 45 1.88 20.65 6.28
CA PRO A 45 2.49 19.32 6.31
C PRO A 45 1.68 18.35 5.45
N ARG A 46 2.34 17.68 4.50
CA ARG A 46 1.67 16.86 3.49
C ARG A 46 0.87 15.69 4.07
N THR A 47 1.37 15.08 5.14
CA THR A 47 0.76 13.89 5.73
C THR A 47 -0.59 14.15 6.41
N GLN A 48 -1.02 15.42 6.54
CA GLN A 48 -2.32 15.76 7.12
C GLN A 48 -3.51 15.55 6.15
N TRP A 49 -3.23 15.38 4.85
CA TRP A 49 -4.28 15.32 3.84
C TRP A 49 -4.68 13.88 3.53
N GLU A 50 -5.99 13.65 3.31
CA GLU A 50 -6.45 12.34 2.85
C GLU A 50 -5.78 11.93 1.54
N ALA A 51 -5.56 12.90 0.64
CA ALA A 51 -4.88 12.65 -0.61
C ALA A 51 -3.48 12.06 -0.41
N ALA A 52 -2.80 12.41 0.69
CA ALA A 52 -1.50 11.84 1.00
C ALA A 52 -1.57 10.32 1.17
N THR A 53 -2.63 9.83 1.77
CA THR A 53 -2.84 8.39 1.95
C THR A 53 -2.94 7.68 0.60
N TRP A 54 -3.75 8.21 -0.33
CA TRP A 54 -3.90 7.60 -1.65
C TRP A 54 -2.58 7.63 -2.44
N ILE A 55 -1.90 8.77 -2.42
CA ILE A 55 -0.67 8.97 -3.17
C ILE A 55 0.42 8.02 -2.68
N LEU A 56 0.64 7.97 -1.37
CA LEU A 56 1.65 7.09 -0.79
C LEU A 56 1.29 5.62 -0.97
N GLY A 57 0.00 5.29 -0.86
CA GLY A 57 -0.48 3.95 -1.13
C GLY A 57 -0.22 3.53 -2.57
N ALA A 58 -0.47 4.43 -3.52
CA ALA A 58 -0.22 4.17 -4.93
C ALA A 58 1.27 4.02 -5.25
N ILE A 59 2.12 4.86 -4.63
CA ILE A 59 3.58 4.74 -4.77
C ILE A 59 4.04 3.40 -4.21
N GLY A 60 3.53 3.02 -3.03
CA GLY A 60 3.89 1.75 -2.42
C GLY A 60 3.48 0.55 -3.26
N ASP A 61 2.27 0.58 -3.80
CA ASP A 61 1.76 -0.48 -4.67
C ASP A 61 2.59 -0.60 -5.95
N ALA A 62 2.82 0.51 -6.64
CA ALA A 62 3.61 0.52 -7.88
C ALA A 62 5.05 0.09 -7.62
N SER A 63 5.64 0.52 -6.51
CA SER A 63 6.99 0.11 -6.11
C SER A 63 7.06 -1.39 -5.87
N PHE A 64 6.09 -1.94 -5.15
CA PHE A 64 6.01 -3.38 -4.91
C PHE A 64 5.89 -4.15 -6.21
N LEU A 65 4.95 -3.76 -7.07
CA LEU A 65 4.73 -4.44 -8.34
C LEU A 65 5.94 -4.35 -9.28
N GLY A 66 6.68 -3.26 -9.18
CA GLY A 66 7.91 -3.06 -9.94
C GLY A 66 9.15 -3.71 -9.33
N GLY A 67 9.02 -4.34 -8.17
CA GLY A 67 10.12 -5.04 -7.52
C GLY A 67 11.01 -4.16 -6.65
N ASP A 68 10.66 -2.90 -6.44
CA ASP A 68 11.41 -2.00 -5.57
C ASP A 68 10.79 -2.01 -4.17
N PHE A 69 11.10 -3.06 -3.42
CA PHE A 69 10.49 -3.30 -2.12
C PHE A 69 10.92 -2.27 -1.05
N GLY A 70 12.14 -1.76 -1.15
CA GLY A 70 12.62 -0.73 -0.24
C GLY A 70 11.84 0.57 -0.37
N SER A 71 11.63 1.05 -1.59
CA SER A 71 10.82 2.24 -1.85
C SER A 71 9.37 2.01 -1.46
N GLY A 72 8.84 0.80 -1.72
CA GLY A 72 7.48 0.44 -1.33
C GLY A 72 7.30 0.48 0.17
N ARG A 73 8.23 -0.13 0.93
CA ARG A 73 8.20 -0.09 2.38
C ARG A 73 8.23 1.35 2.89
N ASP A 74 9.11 2.19 2.34
CA ASP A 74 9.27 3.56 2.83
C ASP A 74 8.00 4.38 2.59
N ALA A 75 7.40 4.28 1.40
CA ALA A 75 6.16 4.99 1.09
C ALA A 75 5.00 4.52 1.97
N LEU A 76 4.86 3.21 2.13
CA LEU A 76 3.77 2.64 2.92
C LEU A 76 3.93 2.90 4.41
N THR A 77 5.16 2.93 4.92
CA THR A 77 5.42 3.30 6.31
C THR A 77 5.02 4.76 6.56
N GLU A 78 5.36 5.66 5.64
CA GLU A 78 4.95 7.06 5.75
C GLU A 78 3.42 7.18 5.65
N ALA A 79 2.78 6.38 4.79
CA ALA A 79 1.32 6.36 4.67
C ALA A 79 0.63 6.10 6.01
N MET A 80 1.23 5.31 6.88
CA MET A 80 0.64 4.99 8.19
C MET A 80 0.48 6.21 9.09
N HIS A 81 1.15 7.32 8.77
CA HIS A 81 0.99 8.60 9.48
C HIS A 81 -0.07 9.50 8.85
N CYS A 82 -0.75 9.03 7.81
CA CYS A 82 -1.75 9.79 7.07
C CYS A 82 -3.16 9.39 7.48
N PRO A 83 -4.18 10.22 7.15
CA PRO A 83 -5.55 9.92 7.57
C PRO A 83 -6.04 8.55 7.09
N ASP A 84 -6.68 7.82 8.00
CA ASP A 84 -7.36 6.55 7.74
C ASP A 84 -6.48 5.43 7.17
N ALA A 85 -5.15 5.57 7.27
CA ALA A 85 -4.24 4.55 6.76
C ALA A 85 -4.16 3.34 7.68
N ILE A 86 -4.01 3.57 9.00
CA ILE A 86 -3.92 2.47 9.96
C ILE A 86 -5.26 1.72 9.96
N GLY A 87 -5.20 0.41 9.77
CA GLY A 87 -6.39 -0.42 9.65
C GLY A 87 -6.85 -0.64 8.21
N ASN A 88 -6.23 0.04 7.22
CA ASN A 88 -6.54 -0.21 5.82
C ASN A 88 -5.89 -1.54 5.40
N PRO A 89 -6.68 -2.58 5.10
CA PRO A 89 -6.12 -3.91 4.85
C PRO A 89 -5.19 -3.98 3.65
N PHE A 90 -5.48 -3.23 2.58
CA PHE A 90 -4.62 -3.23 1.40
C PHE A 90 -3.23 -2.64 1.70
N LEU A 91 -3.20 -1.54 2.46
CA LEU A 91 -1.92 -0.91 2.83
C LEU A 91 -1.10 -1.83 3.73
N HIS A 92 -1.74 -2.50 4.69
CA HIS A 92 -1.07 -3.47 5.55
C HIS A 92 -0.57 -4.67 4.74
N LEU A 93 -1.35 -5.15 3.77
CA LEU A 93 -0.94 -6.24 2.89
C LEU A 93 0.35 -5.86 2.14
N ARG A 94 0.33 -4.73 1.43
CA ARG A 94 1.47 -4.30 0.62
C ARG A 94 2.71 -4.03 1.48
N LEU A 95 2.53 -3.40 2.64
CA LEU A 95 3.66 -3.16 3.55
C LEU A 95 4.22 -4.48 4.06
N GLY A 96 3.35 -5.41 4.45
CA GLY A 96 3.78 -6.73 4.90
C GLY A 96 4.54 -7.49 3.82
N GLN A 97 4.07 -7.43 2.58
CA GLN A 97 4.75 -8.06 1.45
C GLN A 97 6.14 -7.45 1.23
N CYS A 98 6.25 -6.13 1.25
CA CYS A 98 7.55 -5.45 1.12
C CYS A 98 8.50 -5.84 2.24
N GLN A 99 8.00 -5.88 3.48
CA GLN A 99 8.82 -6.27 4.63
C GLN A 99 9.31 -7.72 4.50
N LEU A 100 8.47 -8.62 4.02
CA LEU A 100 8.88 -10.01 3.82
C LEU A 100 9.98 -10.13 2.76
N GLU A 101 9.81 -9.45 1.65
CA GLU A 101 10.81 -9.47 0.56
C GLU A 101 12.15 -8.89 1.02
N LEU A 102 12.13 -7.96 1.98
CA LEU A 102 13.33 -7.35 2.55
C LEU A 102 13.92 -8.16 3.72
N GLY A 103 13.30 -9.27 4.08
CA GLY A 103 13.78 -10.13 5.17
C GLY A 103 13.37 -9.68 6.58
N ASN A 104 12.47 -8.71 6.69
CA ASN A 104 12.00 -8.19 7.97
C ASN A 104 10.79 -9.01 8.46
N HIS A 105 11.03 -10.25 8.85
CA HIS A 105 9.99 -11.25 9.10
C HIS A 105 9.02 -10.87 10.21
N ALA A 106 9.50 -10.32 11.32
CA ALA A 106 8.63 -9.92 12.43
C ALA A 106 7.66 -8.82 12.03
N ARG A 107 8.14 -7.82 11.28
CA ARG A 107 7.28 -6.74 10.77
C ARG A 107 6.33 -7.25 9.71
N ALA A 108 6.79 -8.13 8.83
CA ALA A 108 5.94 -8.75 7.82
C ALA A 108 4.79 -9.52 8.46
N ALA A 109 5.10 -10.31 9.50
CA ALA A 109 4.08 -11.08 10.21
C ALA A 109 3.01 -10.18 10.83
N ASP A 110 3.42 -9.07 11.46
CA ASP A 110 2.48 -8.13 12.07
C ASP A 110 1.56 -7.50 11.02
N GLU A 111 2.13 -7.00 9.93
CA GLU A 111 1.35 -6.32 8.89
C GLU A 111 0.42 -7.28 8.15
N LEU A 112 0.91 -8.46 7.78
CA LEU A 112 0.09 -9.45 7.09
C LEU A 112 -1.03 -9.99 7.99
N ALA A 113 -0.75 -10.15 9.29
CA ALA A 113 -1.79 -10.55 10.25
C ALA A 113 -2.89 -9.49 10.35
N ARG A 114 -2.54 -8.20 10.38
CA ARG A 114 -3.52 -7.12 10.41
C ARG A 114 -4.42 -7.15 9.18
N ALA A 115 -3.82 -7.37 8.00
CA ALA A 115 -4.56 -7.49 6.75
C ALA A 115 -5.51 -8.67 6.79
N TYR A 116 -5.04 -9.82 7.24
CA TYR A 116 -5.85 -11.05 7.32
C TYR A 116 -7.00 -10.91 8.31
N MET A 117 -6.74 -10.35 9.48
CA MET A 117 -7.78 -10.18 10.50
C MET A 117 -8.87 -9.20 10.08
N SER A 118 -8.56 -8.29 9.16
CA SER A 118 -9.53 -7.33 8.63
C SER A 118 -10.38 -7.91 7.50
N GLU A 119 -9.77 -8.58 6.52
CA GLU A 119 -10.43 -9.00 5.28
C GLU A 119 -10.40 -10.51 5.04
N GLY A 120 -9.62 -11.25 5.80
CA GLY A 120 -9.51 -12.69 5.63
C GLY A 120 -8.72 -13.10 4.39
N TYR A 121 -8.90 -14.37 3.99
CA TYR A 121 -8.15 -14.96 2.89
C TYR A 121 -8.40 -14.26 1.55
N ASP A 122 -9.59 -13.70 1.33
CA ASP A 122 -9.94 -13.09 0.04
C ASP A 122 -8.93 -12.04 -0.40
N LEU A 123 -8.34 -11.31 0.54
CA LEU A 123 -7.34 -10.30 0.24
C LEU A 123 -6.05 -10.92 -0.32
N PHE A 124 -5.76 -12.17 0.04
CA PHE A 124 -4.55 -12.88 -0.37
C PHE A 124 -4.76 -13.75 -1.61
N ALA A 125 -6.02 -14.00 -1.98
CA ALA A 125 -6.36 -15.02 -2.99
C ALA A 125 -5.69 -14.79 -4.34
N ASP A 126 -5.54 -13.54 -4.76
CA ASP A 126 -4.95 -13.18 -6.04
C ASP A 126 -3.46 -12.81 -5.93
N GLU A 127 -2.88 -12.91 -4.73
CA GLU A 127 -1.46 -12.64 -4.50
C GLU A 127 -0.63 -13.90 -4.64
N ASP A 128 0.69 -13.75 -4.75
CA ASP A 128 1.58 -14.91 -4.75
C ASP A 128 1.34 -15.74 -3.48
N PRO A 129 1.12 -17.05 -3.60
CA PRO A 129 0.83 -17.90 -2.45
C PRO A 129 1.86 -17.85 -1.33
N LYS A 130 3.09 -17.46 -1.62
CA LYS A 130 4.15 -17.42 -0.59
C LYS A 130 3.80 -16.50 0.59
N TYR A 131 3.02 -15.44 0.37
CA TYR A 131 2.67 -14.51 1.44
C TYR A 131 1.71 -15.14 2.43
N PHE A 132 0.68 -15.82 1.95
CA PHE A 132 -0.23 -16.52 2.83
C PHE A 132 0.43 -17.72 3.49
N GLN A 133 1.29 -18.44 2.75
CA GLN A 133 2.06 -19.55 3.34
C GLN A 133 2.94 -19.06 4.49
N PHE A 134 3.61 -17.91 4.31
CA PHE A 134 4.39 -17.32 5.39
C PHE A 134 3.50 -16.99 6.59
N LEU A 135 2.36 -16.34 6.35
CA LEU A 135 1.44 -15.96 7.43
C LEU A 135 0.98 -17.18 8.23
N LYS A 136 0.71 -18.30 7.56
CA LYS A 136 0.28 -19.52 8.23
C LYS A 136 1.35 -20.06 9.21
N THR A 137 2.62 -19.73 9.00
CA THR A 137 3.69 -20.12 9.94
C THR A 137 3.72 -19.23 11.18
N GLN A 138 3.01 -18.10 11.16
CA GLN A 138 3.06 -17.08 12.21
C GLN A 138 1.81 -17.05 13.08
N LEU A 139 0.72 -17.63 12.61
CA LEU A 139 -0.57 -17.64 13.31
C LEU A 139 -1.07 -19.07 13.46
N GLU A 140 -1.92 -19.28 14.47
CA GLU A 140 -2.63 -20.54 14.60
C GLU A 140 -3.79 -20.59 13.59
N PRO A 141 -4.15 -21.80 13.11
CA PRO A 141 -5.28 -21.92 12.18
C PRO A 141 -6.58 -21.43 12.82
N PRO A 142 -7.46 -20.77 12.04
CA PRO A 142 -8.78 -20.42 12.52
C PRO A 142 -9.63 -21.69 12.75
N PRO A 143 -10.75 -21.59 13.48
CA PRO A 143 -11.68 -22.73 13.59
C PRO A 143 -12.09 -23.24 12.22
N GLY A 144 -11.94 -24.54 11.97
CA GLY A 144 -12.25 -25.10 10.65
C GLY A 144 -11.07 -25.17 9.68
N GLY A 145 -9.90 -24.65 10.07
CA GLY A 145 -8.69 -24.68 9.23
C GLY A 145 -8.52 -23.46 8.35
N TRP A 146 -7.48 -23.47 7.52
CA TRP A 146 -7.18 -22.36 6.61
C TRP A 146 -8.02 -22.47 5.34
N GLU A 147 -8.41 -21.32 4.79
CA GLU A 147 -9.32 -21.25 3.64
C GLU A 147 -8.68 -21.71 2.31
N ASP A 148 -7.35 -21.77 2.25
CA ASP A 148 -6.63 -22.22 1.06
C ASP A 148 -6.42 -23.74 0.99
N GLU A 149 -6.89 -24.45 2.00
CA GLU A 149 -6.76 -25.91 2.10
C GLU A 149 -7.91 -26.67 1.47
#